data_88dbaca97a4f2bc373c054c9562210b4
#
_entry.id   88dbaca97a4f2bc373c054c9562210b4
#
_cell.length_a   1.000
_cell.length_b   1.000
_cell.length_c   1.000
_cell.angle_alpha   90.00
_cell.angle_beta   90.00
_cell.angle_gamma   90.00
#
_symmetry.space_group_name_H-M   'P 1'
#
loop_
_entity.id
_entity.type
_entity.pdbx_description
1 polymer ?
#
loop_
_entity_poly.entity_id
_entity_poly.type
_entity_poly.pdbx_seq_one_letter_code
_entity_poly.pdbx_strand_id
1 'polypeptide(L)'
;MWKYKYIICLFALWLWCIRGYVNAQDATQAYAFPIESVTLKESWIQHREALNIEYLQSLDADRLLHNFRINAGLPSSATPLEGWEAPSIGLRGHFVGHYLSACSFVVKKYHDSILGKRLKYMVDELSKCQMALGKGYLSAFPEREFDILETKAEGVWAPYYTYHKIMQGLLDVYINTGNVKAYDVLLNMADYVGQRMEKLSAQSISKMLYTTQANPANEPGGMNDVLYRLYRISKDEKHLKLAQIFDRKWFLMPLANNEDILSGLHSNTHIVLVNGFSECYEITKNPIYYNAVTHFWDMLAYKHAYVNGSSSGPRPNVTTPTSLTSEHWGRPGQLSNTLTGEIAETCVSHNTQRLTSKLFEWTCKPQYADWYMNAFYNSIMALQNAKTGEYVYHLPLGSPRRKKFLNSYSDFRCCNGSSIEAFSLLNKNIYFHDDKNVWVNLYIPTVLDWKERHIKISQEGDFIREQEAELAVASDSAQFLSLNLFIPSWGKGAKVYVNNHLQGVASENSFFTLNREWRERDCIRVQFDFKFRVESMPDDKNTVAIFYGPLLLAFQSAEEISLYGEKDDILSNLEVGDRESLLFVLNNGGKKYYLKPLLSIEDEPYSVYVRINKLYDAE
;
A
#
# COMPACT_ATOMS: atom_id res chain seq x y z
N MET A 1 49.15 35.60 19.79
CA MET A 1 47.69 35.80 19.54
C MET A 1 47.12 35.09 18.28
N TRP A 2 47.92 34.47 17.42
CA TRP A 2 47.42 33.79 16.18
C TRP A 2 47.13 32.30 16.34
N LYS A 3 47.65 31.61 17.34
CA LYS A 3 47.42 30.17 17.55
C LYS A 3 46.04 29.81 18.14
N TYR A 4 45.35 30.74 18.79
CA TYR A 4 44.02 30.47 19.38
C TYR A 4 42.84 30.65 18.42
N LYS A 5 43.01 31.38 17.31
CA LYS A 5 41.95 31.56 16.32
C LYS A 5 41.67 30.29 15.49
N TYR A 6 42.67 29.45 15.24
CA TYR A 6 42.53 28.20 14.49
C TYR A 6 41.88 27.08 15.32
N ILE A 7 42.09 27.08 16.63
CA ILE A 7 41.46 26.07 17.52
C ILE A 7 39.96 26.37 17.69
N ILE A 8 39.55 27.61 17.73
CA ILE A 8 38.13 28.01 17.83
C ILE A 8 37.40 27.71 16.52
N CYS A 9 38.01 27.86 15.35
CA CYS A 9 37.40 27.49 14.06
C CYS A 9 37.28 25.99 13.88
N LEU A 10 38.22 25.19 14.35
CA LEU A 10 38.14 23.72 14.30
C LEU A 10 37.09 23.19 15.28
N PHE A 11 36.93 23.79 16.44
CA PHE A 11 35.88 23.44 17.40
C PHE A 11 34.48 23.86 16.92
N ALA A 12 34.35 24.97 16.22
CA ALA A 12 33.08 25.41 15.60
C ALA A 12 32.70 24.55 14.41
N LEU A 13 33.66 24.09 13.59
CA LEU A 13 33.44 23.13 12.51
C LEU A 13 33.09 21.72 13.06
N TRP A 14 33.70 21.32 14.18
CA TRP A 14 33.36 20.04 14.83
C TRP A 14 31.98 20.07 15.48
N LEU A 15 31.57 21.18 16.06
CA LEU A 15 30.20 21.39 16.57
C LEU A 15 29.16 21.56 15.45
N TRP A 16 29.57 21.99 14.24
CA TRP A 16 28.67 22.07 13.08
C TRP A 16 28.47 20.70 12.41
N CYS A 17 29.50 19.87 12.37
CA CYS A 17 29.38 18.48 11.93
C CYS A 17 28.54 17.62 12.89
N ILE A 18 28.50 17.94 14.20
CA ILE A 18 27.66 17.20 15.17
C ILE A 18 26.20 17.65 15.12
N ARG A 19 25.89 18.84 14.59
CA ARG A 19 24.50 19.31 14.41
C ARG A 19 23.78 18.72 13.19
N GLY A 20 24.48 17.98 12.34
CA GLY A 20 23.89 17.24 11.21
C GLY A 20 23.41 15.81 11.54
N TYR A 21 23.75 15.27 12.70
CA TYR A 21 23.13 14.06 13.21
C TYR A 21 21.82 14.45 13.89
N VAL A 22 20.72 14.38 13.14
CA VAL A 22 19.39 14.26 13.74
C VAL A 22 19.48 13.07 14.69
N ASN A 23 19.37 13.34 15.99
CA ASN A 23 19.19 12.28 16.97
C ASN A 23 18.13 11.34 16.41
N ALA A 24 18.47 10.07 16.24
CA ALA A 24 17.51 9.00 16.08
C ALA A 24 16.68 8.99 17.37
N GLN A 25 15.64 9.83 17.41
CA GLN A 25 14.66 9.86 18.48
C GLN A 25 13.95 8.50 18.48
N ASP A 26 13.57 8.07 19.67
CA ASP A 26 12.89 6.81 19.95
C ASP A 26 11.89 6.43 18.86
N ALA A 27 12.11 5.27 18.27
CA ALA A 27 11.73 4.93 16.90
C ALA A 27 10.26 4.74 16.69
N THR A 28 9.36 4.77 17.55
CA THR A 28 7.93 4.61 17.28
C THR A 28 7.16 5.50 18.23
N GLN A 29 6.46 6.48 17.69
CA GLN A 29 5.67 7.41 18.47
C GLN A 29 4.22 6.93 18.65
N ALA A 30 3.71 6.13 17.69
CA ALA A 30 2.38 5.54 17.75
C ALA A 30 2.38 4.14 17.15
N TYR A 31 1.40 3.34 17.54
CA TYR A 31 1.16 1.98 17.05
C TYR A 31 -0.22 1.91 16.39
N ALA A 32 -0.32 1.24 15.25
CA ALA A 32 -1.63 0.88 14.72
C ALA A 32 -2.32 -0.10 15.67
N PHE A 33 -3.62 0.05 15.86
CA PHE A 33 -4.38 -0.94 16.62
C PHE A 33 -4.35 -2.33 15.96
N PRO A 34 -4.35 -3.41 16.73
CA PRO A 34 -4.55 -4.76 16.19
C PRO A 34 -5.80 -4.83 15.32
N ILE A 35 -5.72 -5.57 14.21
CA ILE A 35 -6.82 -5.59 13.23
C ILE A 35 -8.14 -6.13 13.80
N GLU A 36 -8.08 -7.00 14.82
CA GLU A 36 -9.24 -7.53 15.54
C GLU A 36 -9.86 -6.51 16.50
N SER A 37 -9.18 -5.42 16.82
CA SER A 37 -9.70 -4.36 17.68
C SER A 37 -10.59 -3.36 16.94
N VAL A 38 -10.56 -3.37 15.59
CA VAL A 38 -11.32 -2.43 14.76
C VAL A 38 -12.27 -3.21 13.86
N THR A 39 -13.57 -3.03 14.05
CA THR A 39 -14.60 -3.67 13.23
C THR A 39 -15.27 -2.64 12.31
N LEU A 40 -15.35 -2.92 11.03
CA LEU A 40 -16.13 -2.12 10.07
C LEU A 40 -17.63 -2.29 10.36
N LYS A 41 -18.36 -1.18 10.39
CA LYS A 41 -19.82 -1.18 10.46
C LYS A 41 -20.43 -1.24 9.06
N GLU A 42 -21.72 -1.58 9.01
CA GLU A 42 -22.47 -1.57 7.75
C GLU A 42 -22.30 -0.25 7.00
N SER A 43 -21.74 -0.34 5.81
CA SER A 43 -21.38 0.79 4.95
C SER A 43 -20.96 0.29 3.57
N TRP A 44 -20.84 1.21 2.62
CA TRP A 44 -20.31 0.88 1.30
C TRP A 44 -18.86 0.35 1.34
N ILE A 45 -18.07 0.75 2.34
CA ILE A 45 -16.69 0.24 2.54
C ILE A 45 -16.73 -1.21 3.05
N GLN A 46 -17.59 -1.49 4.03
CA GLN A 46 -17.79 -2.85 4.54
C GLN A 46 -18.32 -3.80 3.44
N HIS A 47 -19.20 -3.31 2.56
CA HIS A 47 -19.67 -4.07 1.40
C HIS A 47 -18.51 -4.49 0.48
N ARG A 48 -17.53 -3.59 0.23
CA ARG A 48 -16.32 -3.93 -0.55
C ARG A 48 -15.49 -5.02 0.11
N GLU A 49 -15.34 -4.99 1.43
CA GLU A 49 -14.68 -6.06 2.17
C GLU A 49 -15.47 -7.39 2.10
N ALA A 50 -16.79 -7.33 2.19
CA ALA A 50 -17.65 -8.52 2.10
C ALA A 50 -17.49 -9.23 0.75
N LEU A 51 -17.48 -8.50 -0.36
CA LEU A 51 -17.21 -9.05 -1.70
C LEU A 51 -15.85 -9.79 -1.76
N ASN A 52 -14.83 -9.22 -1.12
CA ASN A 52 -13.53 -9.87 -1.03
C ASN A 52 -13.57 -11.17 -0.19
N ILE A 53 -14.26 -11.15 0.95
CA ILE A 53 -14.42 -12.34 1.80
C ILE A 53 -15.16 -13.45 1.07
N GLU A 54 -16.26 -13.13 0.37
CA GLU A 54 -17.01 -14.07 -0.46
C GLU A 54 -16.13 -14.70 -1.55
N TYR A 55 -15.31 -13.89 -2.22
CA TYR A 55 -14.34 -14.39 -3.20
C TYR A 55 -13.32 -15.34 -2.55
N LEU A 56 -12.72 -14.99 -1.42
CA LEU A 56 -11.80 -15.88 -0.69
C LEU A 56 -12.44 -17.20 -0.31
N GLN A 57 -13.70 -17.18 0.14
CA GLN A 57 -14.45 -18.38 0.49
C GLN A 57 -14.84 -19.23 -0.72
N SER A 58 -14.97 -18.65 -1.92
CA SER A 58 -15.37 -19.35 -3.14
C SER A 58 -14.23 -20.16 -3.79
N LEU A 59 -12.96 -19.82 -3.49
CA LEU A 59 -11.80 -20.47 -4.11
C LEU A 59 -11.62 -21.90 -3.61
N ASP A 60 -11.27 -22.80 -4.54
CA ASP A 60 -11.00 -24.21 -4.24
C ASP A 60 -9.55 -24.41 -3.80
N ALA A 61 -9.37 -24.88 -2.56
CA ALA A 61 -8.07 -25.15 -1.97
C ALA A 61 -7.26 -26.23 -2.70
N ASP A 62 -7.91 -27.26 -3.25
CA ASP A 62 -7.22 -28.33 -3.96
C ASP A 62 -6.68 -27.85 -5.31
N ARG A 63 -7.39 -26.93 -5.99
CA ARG A 63 -6.86 -26.26 -7.19
C ARG A 63 -5.66 -25.37 -6.86
N LEU A 64 -5.70 -24.62 -5.76
CA LEU A 64 -4.58 -23.79 -5.28
C LEU A 64 -3.35 -24.64 -4.95
N LEU A 65 -3.54 -25.83 -4.39
CA LEU A 65 -2.47 -26.75 -3.98
C LEU A 65 -1.97 -27.65 -5.11
N HIS A 66 -2.66 -27.69 -6.26
CA HIS A 66 -2.37 -28.64 -7.34
C HIS A 66 -0.89 -28.64 -7.75
N ASN A 67 -0.36 -27.48 -8.13
CA ASN A 67 1.01 -27.36 -8.60
C ASN A 67 2.07 -27.69 -7.53
N PHE A 68 1.78 -27.43 -6.25
CA PHE A 68 2.65 -27.82 -5.13
C PHE A 68 2.73 -29.34 -4.99
N ARG A 69 1.58 -30.03 -5.07
CA ARG A 69 1.53 -31.50 -5.01
C ARG A 69 2.24 -32.14 -6.19
N ILE A 70 1.99 -31.66 -7.41
CA ILE A 70 2.66 -32.17 -8.61
C ILE A 70 4.17 -31.98 -8.53
N ASN A 71 4.64 -30.80 -8.11
CA ASN A 71 6.06 -30.53 -7.93
C ASN A 71 6.70 -31.44 -6.86
N ALA A 72 5.94 -31.81 -5.83
CA ALA A 72 6.37 -32.71 -4.76
C ALA A 72 6.24 -34.19 -5.12
N GLY A 73 5.78 -34.55 -6.31
CA GLY A 73 5.54 -35.93 -6.70
C GLY A 73 4.34 -36.58 -5.99
N LEU A 74 3.45 -35.75 -5.40
CA LEU A 74 2.25 -36.23 -4.73
C LEU A 74 1.05 -36.20 -5.66
N PRO A 75 0.04 -37.11 -5.45
CA PRO A 75 -1.14 -37.16 -6.31
C PRO A 75 -2.00 -35.90 -6.15
N SER A 76 -2.55 -35.43 -7.29
CA SER A 76 -3.56 -34.36 -7.31
C SER A 76 -4.52 -34.61 -8.49
N SER A 77 -5.80 -34.71 -8.17
CA SER A 77 -6.88 -34.83 -9.18
C SER A 77 -7.59 -33.52 -9.48
N ALA A 78 -7.20 -32.43 -8.81
CA ALA A 78 -7.77 -31.12 -9.02
C ALA A 78 -7.41 -30.55 -10.40
N THR A 79 -8.34 -29.82 -11.02
CA THR A 79 -8.05 -29.07 -12.24
C THR A 79 -7.04 -27.97 -11.96
N PRO A 80 -5.93 -27.86 -12.71
CA PRO A 80 -4.96 -26.78 -12.55
C PRO A 80 -5.61 -25.39 -12.63
N LEU A 81 -5.02 -24.41 -11.96
CA LEU A 81 -5.35 -23.02 -12.17
C LEU A 81 -4.80 -22.54 -13.52
N GLU A 82 -5.36 -21.44 -13.99
CA GLU A 82 -4.98 -20.75 -15.23
C GLU A 82 -4.11 -19.51 -14.94
N GLY A 83 -3.94 -18.66 -15.94
CA GLY A 83 -3.22 -17.38 -15.82
C GLY A 83 -1.79 -17.56 -15.29
N TRP A 84 -1.42 -16.74 -14.31
CA TRP A 84 -0.06 -16.80 -13.75
C TRP A 84 0.17 -17.98 -12.79
N GLU A 85 -0.88 -18.69 -12.42
CA GLU A 85 -0.81 -19.95 -11.66
C GLU A 85 -0.83 -21.20 -12.56
N ALA A 86 -0.89 -21.06 -13.90
CA ALA A 86 -0.87 -22.21 -14.81
C ALA A 86 0.43 -23.03 -14.65
N PRO A 87 0.39 -24.37 -14.86
CA PRO A 87 1.55 -25.26 -14.65
C PRO A 87 2.81 -24.90 -15.45
N SER A 88 2.66 -24.20 -16.57
CA SER A 88 3.78 -23.76 -17.43
C SER A 88 4.40 -22.43 -17.03
N ILE A 89 3.82 -21.69 -16.09
CA ILE A 89 4.25 -20.34 -15.73
C ILE A 89 5.27 -20.34 -14.59
N GLY A 90 6.33 -19.56 -14.71
CA GLY A 90 7.42 -19.49 -13.72
C GLY A 90 7.02 -18.92 -12.36
N LEU A 91 5.99 -18.05 -12.32
CA LEU A 91 5.49 -17.42 -11.07
C LEU A 91 4.49 -18.28 -10.28
N ARG A 92 4.08 -19.46 -10.79
CA ARG A 92 3.06 -20.30 -10.13
C ARG A 92 3.41 -20.55 -8.65
N GLY A 93 2.40 -20.45 -7.80
CA GLY A 93 2.53 -20.58 -6.34
C GLY A 93 2.51 -19.25 -5.58
N HIS A 94 2.73 -18.11 -6.27
CA HIS A 94 2.74 -16.80 -5.60
C HIS A 94 1.36 -16.43 -5.04
N PHE A 95 0.29 -16.73 -5.79
CA PHE A 95 -1.07 -16.41 -5.36
C PHE A 95 -1.49 -17.18 -4.10
N VAL A 96 -0.96 -18.40 -3.90
CA VAL A 96 -1.18 -19.15 -2.65
C VAL A 96 -0.64 -18.38 -1.45
N GLY A 97 0.53 -17.74 -1.56
CA GLY A 97 1.06 -16.89 -0.50
C GLY A 97 0.13 -15.73 -0.15
N HIS A 98 -0.33 -14.98 -1.14
CA HIS A 98 -1.32 -13.91 -0.97
C HIS A 98 -2.63 -14.41 -0.35
N TYR A 99 -3.12 -15.55 -0.83
CA TYR A 99 -4.34 -16.16 -0.31
C TYR A 99 -4.23 -16.53 1.16
N LEU A 100 -3.10 -17.13 1.57
CA LEU A 100 -2.83 -17.46 2.96
C LEU A 100 -2.82 -16.19 3.85
N SER A 101 -2.15 -15.13 3.39
CA SER A 101 -2.14 -13.83 4.09
C SER A 101 -3.55 -13.27 4.24
N ALA A 102 -4.27 -13.10 3.12
CA ALA A 102 -5.61 -12.50 3.10
C ALA A 102 -6.60 -13.27 3.99
N CYS A 103 -6.64 -14.59 3.86
CA CYS A 103 -7.50 -15.44 4.70
C CYS A 103 -7.13 -15.35 6.19
N SER A 104 -5.83 -15.26 6.52
CA SER A 104 -5.38 -15.15 7.90
C SER A 104 -5.85 -13.84 8.55
N PHE A 105 -5.87 -12.74 7.80
CA PHE A 105 -6.41 -11.44 8.27
C PHE A 105 -7.91 -11.54 8.57
N VAL A 106 -8.68 -12.16 7.67
CA VAL A 106 -10.13 -12.37 7.87
C VAL A 106 -10.40 -13.25 9.09
N VAL A 107 -9.65 -14.35 9.24
CA VAL A 107 -9.78 -15.25 10.40
C VAL A 107 -9.45 -14.52 11.70
N LYS A 108 -8.40 -13.68 11.71
CA LYS A 108 -8.01 -12.90 12.89
C LYS A 108 -9.11 -11.92 13.30
N LYS A 109 -9.75 -11.26 12.33
CA LYS A 109 -10.80 -10.25 12.59
C LYS A 109 -12.13 -10.86 13.00
N TYR A 110 -12.59 -11.83 12.24
CA TYR A 110 -13.98 -12.31 12.31
C TYR A 110 -14.12 -13.72 12.86
N HIS A 111 -13.01 -14.39 13.19
CA HIS A 111 -13.01 -15.81 13.58
C HIS A 111 -13.73 -16.70 12.55
N ASP A 112 -13.57 -16.38 11.25
CA ASP A 112 -14.21 -17.09 10.16
C ASP A 112 -13.84 -18.56 10.17
N SER A 113 -14.81 -19.41 10.45
CA SER A 113 -14.59 -20.85 10.62
C SER A 113 -14.36 -21.59 9.29
N ILE A 114 -14.84 -21.06 8.17
CA ILE A 114 -14.66 -21.65 6.82
C ILE A 114 -13.19 -21.43 6.41
N LEU A 115 -12.74 -20.19 6.42
CA LEU A 115 -11.37 -19.84 6.09
C LEU A 115 -10.38 -20.42 7.10
N GLY A 116 -10.72 -20.45 8.39
CA GLY A 116 -9.86 -21.04 9.42
C GLY A 116 -9.61 -22.55 9.20
N LYS A 117 -10.64 -23.32 8.86
CA LYS A 117 -10.49 -24.74 8.51
C LYS A 117 -9.69 -24.92 7.23
N ARG A 118 -9.91 -24.05 6.23
CA ARG A 118 -9.20 -24.09 4.96
C ARG A 118 -7.72 -23.76 5.11
N LEU A 119 -7.36 -22.73 5.89
CA LEU A 119 -5.97 -22.41 6.21
C LEU A 119 -5.26 -23.59 6.86
N LYS A 120 -5.90 -24.21 7.86
CA LYS A 120 -5.32 -25.39 8.51
C LYS A 120 -5.06 -26.50 7.50
N TYR A 121 -6.04 -26.81 6.65
CA TYR A 121 -5.91 -27.83 5.60
C TYR A 121 -4.77 -27.51 4.63
N MET A 122 -4.72 -26.28 4.12
CA MET A 122 -3.68 -25.89 3.17
C MET A 122 -2.27 -25.96 3.78
N VAL A 123 -2.10 -25.51 5.03
CA VAL A 123 -0.82 -25.63 5.73
C VAL A 123 -0.42 -27.09 5.95
N ASP A 124 -1.37 -27.97 6.30
CA ASP A 124 -1.11 -29.40 6.45
C ASP A 124 -0.65 -30.03 5.12
N GLU A 125 -1.24 -29.65 3.99
CA GLU A 125 -0.86 -30.13 2.66
C GLU A 125 0.50 -29.56 2.18
N LEU A 126 0.73 -28.26 2.38
CA LEU A 126 2.02 -27.62 2.07
C LEU A 126 3.16 -28.26 2.88
N SER A 127 2.91 -28.59 4.15
CA SER A 127 3.88 -29.33 4.99
C SER A 127 4.20 -30.71 4.41
N LYS A 128 3.19 -31.46 3.91
CA LYS A 128 3.43 -32.74 3.22
C LYS A 128 4.26 -32.56 1.95
N CYS A 129 3.96 -31.52 1.16
CA CYS A 129 4.75 -31.19 -0.03
C CYS A 129 6.21 -30.91 0.33
N GLN A 130 6.47 -30.09 1.37
CA GLN A 130 7.82 -29.76 1.83
C GLN A 130 8.58 -31.03 2.28
N MET A 131 7.93 -31.91 3.05
CA MET A 131 8.54 -33.18 3.48
C MET A 131 8.90 -34.08 2.29
N ALA A 132 8.02 -34.16 1.28
CA ALA A 132 8.29 -34.97 0.09
C ALA A 132 9.42 -34.42 -0.78
N LEU A 133 9.52 -33.08 -0.91
CA LEU A 133 10.60 -32.41 -1.63
C LEU A 133 11.94 -32.50 -0.89
N GLY A 134 11.91 -32.51 0.43
CA GLY A 134 13.11 -32.55 1.27
C GLY A 134 13.87 -31.23 1.35
N LYS A 135 14.96 -31.20 2.12
CA LYS A 135 15.88 -30.05 2.30
C LYS A 135 15.22 -28.74 2.80
N GLY A 136 13.96 -28.78 3.20
CA GLY A 136 13.20 -27.56 3.57
C GLY A 136 12.64 -26.78 2.38
N TYR A 137 12.87 -27.23 1.15
CA TYR A 137 12.33 -26.61 -0.05
C TYR A 137 10.80 -26.76 -0.14
N LEU A 138 10.11 -25.66 -0.52
CA LEU A 138 8.68 -25.66 -0.80
C LEU A 138 8.36 -24.63 -1.88
N SER A 139 7.88 -25.07 -3.05
CA SER A 139 7.33 -24.21 -4.08
C SER A 139 6.42 -25.01 -5.03
N ALA A 140 5.69 -24.31 -5.89
CA ALA A 140 4.90 -24.89 -6.97
C ALA A 140 5.72 -25.16 -8.25
N PHE A 141 7.00 -24.79 -8.28
CA PHE A 141 7.93 -25.00 -9.40
C PHE A 141 9.17 -25.79 -8.93
N PRO A 142 9.93 -26.43 -9.87
CA PRO A 142 11.09 -27.22 -9.52
C PRO A 142 12.25 -26.41 -8.94
N GLU A 143 13.04 -27.00 -8.03
CA GLU A 143 14.25 -26.39 -7.42
C GLU A 143 15.24 -25.87 -8.46
N ARG A 144 15.30 -26.46 -9.66
CA ARG A 144 16.17 -26.05 -10.77
C ARG A 144 15.98 -24.57 -11.20
N GLU A 145 14.85 -23.96 -10.92
CA GLU A 145 14.62 -22.54 -11.24
C GLU A 145 15.58 -21.64 -10.45
N PHE A 146 15.88 -22.02 -9.19
CA PHE A 146 16.92 -21.36 -8.40
C PHE A 146 18.31 -21.62 -8.97
N ASP A 147 18.62 -22.86 -9.40
CA ASP A 147 19.93 -23.17 -9.97
C ASP A 147 20.21 -22.35 -11.25
N ILE A 148 19.19 -22.16 -12.07
CA ILE A 148 19.27 -21.30 -13.28
C ILE A 148 19.49 -19.84 -12.89
N LEU A 149 18.69 -19.31 -11.95
CA LEU A 149 18.82 -17.94 -11.47
C LEU A 149 20.22 -17.66 -10.92
N GLU A 150 20.73 -18.53 -10.04
CA GLU A 150 22.01 -18.37 -9.35
C GLU A 150 23.22 -18.45 -10.28
N THR A 151 23.10 -19.24 -11.36
CA THR A 151 24.17 -19.39 -12.34
C THR A 151 24.13 -18.37 -13.47
N LYS A 152 22.93 -18.07 -14.00
CA LYS A 152 22.76 -17.25 -15.21
C LYS A 152 22.22 -15.84 -14.90
N ALA A 153 21.40 -15.67 -13.86
CA ALA A 153 20.60 -14.49 -13.55
C ALA A 153 19.62 -14.11 -14.67
N GLU A 154 19.18 -15.09 -15.45
CA GLU A 154 18.23 -14.96 -16.58
C GLU A 154 17.57 -16.31 -16.88
N GLY A 155 16.54 -16.32 -17.72
CA GLY A 155 15.89 -17.54 -18.21
C GLY A 155 14.89 -18.18 -17.26
N VAL A 156 14.53 -17.49 -16.17
CA VAL A 156 13.49 -17.84 -15.19
C VAL A 156 12.63 -16.62 -14.88
N TRP A 157 11.52 -16.79 -14.22
CA TRP A 157 10.67 -15.68 -13.82
C TRP A 157 10.55 -15.60 -12.30
N ALA A 158 11.33 -14.71 -11.70
CA ALA A 158 11.30 -14.27 -10.31
C ALA A 158 11.08 -15.38 -9.25
N PRO A 159 11.94 -16.43 -9.18
CA PRO A 159 11.74 -17.51 -8.21
C PRO A 159 11.69 -17.02 -6.77
N TYR A 160 12.55 -16.06 -6.37
CA TYR A 160 12.54 -15.50 -5.03
C TYR A 160 11.30 -14.65 -4.73
N TYR A 161 10.67 -14.01 -5.73
CA TYR A 161 9.39 -13.33 -5.54
C TYR A 161 8.30 -14.34 -5.11
N THR A 162 8.13 -15.43 -5.86
CA THR A 162 7.16 -16.47 -5.49
C THR A 162 7.48 -17.07 -4.12
N TYR A 163 8.74 -17.35 -3.87
CA TYR A 163 9.20 -17.91 -2.59
C TYR A 163 8.89 -16.96 -1.41
N HIS A 164 9.17 -15.66 -1.58
CA HIS A 164 8.78 -14.62 -0.63
C HIS A 164 7.29 -14.64 -0.33
N LYS A 165 6.43 -14.74 -1.35
CA LYS A 165 4.98 -14.73 -1.15
C LYS A 165 4.50 -15.92 -0.34
N ILE A 166 5.02 -17.11 -0.61
CA ILE A 166 4.71 -18.31 0.18
C ILE A 166 5.17 -18.14 1.63
N MET A 167 6.40 -17.67 1.85
CA MET A 167 6.94 -17.40 3.18
C MET A 167 6.12 -16.36 3.93
N GLN A 168 5.71 -15.26 3.27
CA GLN A 168 4.87 -14.22 3.86
C GLN A 168 3.51 -14.79 4.27
N GLY A 169 2.87 -15.58 3.39
CA GLY A 169 1.59 -16.22 3.70
C GLY A 169 1.66 -17.12 4.93
N LEU A 170 2.69 -17.95 5.03
CA LEU A 170 2.92 -18.83 6.18
C LEU A 170 3.19 -18.05 7.47
N LEU A 171 3.98 -16.95 7.38
CA LEU A 171 4.25 -16.06 8.50
C LEU A 171 2.97 -15.39 9.01
N ASP A 172 2.15 -14.86 8.10
CA ASP A 172 0.89 -14.20 8.45
C ASP A 172 -0.12 -15.21 9.04
N VAL A 173 -0.18 -16.45 8.53
CA VAL A 173 -0.98 -17.51 9.14
C VAL A 173 -0.52 -17.79 10.57
N TYR A 174 0.79 -17.92 10.81
CA TYR A 174 1.29 -18.14 12.16
C TYR A 174 0.94 -16.98 13.10
N ILE A 175 1.21 -15.74 12.69
CA ILE A 175 0.96 -14.54 13.52
C ILE A 175 -0.54 -14.39 13.85
N ASN A 176 -1.40 -14.62 12.86
CA ASN A 176 -2.83 -14.33 13.00
C ASN A 176 -3.65 -15.49 13.60
N THR A 177 -3.18 -16.73 13.45
CA THR A 177 -3.95 -17.90 13.88
C THR A 177 -3.25 -18.79 14.93
N GLY A 178 -1.96 -18.55 15.19
CA GLY A 178 -1.15 -19.38 16.08
C GLY A 178 -0.81 -20.76 15.51
N ASN A 179 -0.93 -20.97 14.19
CA ASN A 179 -0.65 -22.26 13.56
C ASN A 179 0.86 -22.57 13.56
N VAL A 180 1.32 -23.34 14.53
CA VAL A 180 2.73 -23.70 14.71
C VAL A 180 3.30 -24.41 13.49
N LYS A 181 2.51 -25.27 12.80
CA LYS A 181 2.98 -25.96 11.60
C LYS A 181 3.33 -25.00 10.47
N ALA A 182 2.59 -23.87 10.31
CA ALA A 182 2.94 -22.83 9.35
C ALA A 182 4.32 -22.22 9.68
N TYR A 183 4.61 -22.02 10.97
CA TYR A 183 5.90 -21.54 11.43
C TYR A 183 7.02 -22.55 11.16
N ASP A 184 6.80 -23.84 11.43
CA ASP A 184 7.80 -24.89 11.15
C ASP A 184 8.15 -24.98 9.66
N VAL A 185 7.13 -24.94 8.79
CA VAL A 185 7.32 -24.91 7.33
C VAL A 185 8.09 -23.69 6.90
N LEU A 186 7.77 -22.52 7.45
CA LEU A 186 8.46 -21.26 7.18
C LEU A 186 9.93 -21.29 7.61
N LEU A 187 10.23 -21.81 8.80
CA LEU A 187 11.62 -21.95 9.29
C LEU A 187 12.45 -22.82 8.34
N ASN A 188 11.89 -23.96 7.91
CA ASN A 188 12.57 -24.83 6.96
C ASN A 188 12.80 -24.13 5.60
N MET A 189 11.86 -23.30 5.13
CA MET A 189 12.05 -22.50 3.92
C MET A 189 13.17 -21.47 4.09
N ALA A 190 13.25 -20.80 5.23
CA ALA A 190 14.32 -19.84 5.52
C ALA A 190 15.68 -20.52 5.58
N ASP A 191 15.77 -21.68 6.23
CA ASP A 191 17.00 -22.49 6.31
C ASP A 191 17.44 -22.96 4.91
N TYR A 192 16.50 -23.35 4.05
CA TYR A 192 16.79 -23.71 2.65
C TYR A 192 17.43 -22.53 1.89
N VAL A 193 16.87 -21.33 2.01
CA VAL A 193 17.44 -20.12 1.39
C VAL A 193 18.83 -19.81 1.96
N GLY A 194 19.00 -19.91 3.28
CA GLY A 194 20.29 -19.72 3.93
C GLY A 194 21.37 -20.65 3.38
N GLN A 195 21.07 -21.95 3.30
CA GLN A 195 21.98 -22.95 2.74
C GLN A 195 22.35 -22.72 1.27
N ARG A 196 21.43 -22.12 0.47
CA ARG A 196 21.74 -21.73 -0.91
C ARG A 196 22.69 -20.52 -0.92
N MET A 197 22.39 -19.48 -0.15
CA MET A 197 23.23 -18.26 -0.10
C MET A 197 24.65 -18.55 0.38
N GLU A 198 24.83 -19.46 1.34
CA GLU A 198 26.14 -19.87 1.83
C GLU A 198 27.04 -20.52 0.76
N LYS A 199 26.45 -21.14 -0.25
CA LYS A 199 27.19 -21.78 -1.36
C LYS A 199 27.60 -20.81 -2.46
N LEU A 200 26.99 -19.61 -2.49
CA LEU A 200 27.21 -18.63 -3.53
C LEU A 200 28.36 -17.69 -3.18
N SER A 201 29.15 -17.31 -4.18
CA SER A 201 30.11 -16.23 -4.03
C SER A 201 29.41 -14.87 -3.89
N ALA A 202 30.05 -13.92 -3.23
CA ALA A 202 29.55 -12.55 -3.14
C ALA A 202 29.28 -11.94 -4.53
N GLN A 203 30.10 -12.30 -5.53
CA GLN A 203 29.91 -11.86 -6.91
C GLN A 203 28.65 -12.46 -7.53
N SER A 204 28.37 -13.75 -7.30
CA SER A 204 27.15 -14.42 -7.80
C SER A 204 25.90 -13.81 -7.17
N ILE A 205 25.91 -13.58 -5.84
CA ILE A 205 24.82 -12.92 -5.12
C ILE A 205 24.60 -11.50 -5.68
N SER A 206 25.66 -10.72 -5.86
CA SER A 206 25.57 -9.37 -6.39
C SER A 206 24.98 -9.35 -7.79
N LYS A 207 25.42 -10.25 -8.69
CA LYS A 207 24.88 -10.39 -10.05
C LYS A 207 23.39 -10.76 -10.03
N MET A 208 23.02 -11.74 -9.20
CA MET A 208 21.65 -12.23 -9.08
C MET A 208 20.68 -11.15 -8.58
N LEU A 209 21.13 -10.31 -7.63
CA LEU A 209 20.28 -9.30 -6.98
C LEU A 209 20.42 -7.90 -7.62
N TYR A 210 21.27 -7.72 -8.61
CA TYR A 210 21.43 -6.44 -9.30
C TYR A 210 20.47 -6.35 -10.48
N THR A 211 19.62 -5.32 -10.47
CA THR A 211 18.74 -5.03 -11.60
C THR A 211 18.55 -3.52 -11.76
N THR A 212 19.02 -2.98 -12.90
CA THR A 212 18.79 -1.60 -13.32
C THR A 212 17.81 -1.52 -14.50
N GLN A 213 17.34 -2.69 -14.96
CA GLN A 213 16.39 -2.81 -16.07
C GLN A 213 15.32 -3.81 -15.69
N ALA A 214 14.22 -3.82 -16.45
CA ALA A 214 13.21 -4.87 -16.32
C ALA A 214 13.87 -6.23 -16.63
N ASN A 215 14.17 -6.95 -15.58
CA ASN A 215 14.63 -8.33 -15.64
C ASN A 215 13.80 -9.17 -14.68
N PRO A 216 12.75 -9.83 -15.17
CA PRO A 216 11.85 -10.59 -14.31
C PRO A 216 12.54 -11.78 -13.62
N ALA A 217 13.74 -12.19 -14.07
CA ALA A 217 14.45 -13.30 -13.43
C ALA A 217 14.94 -12.96 -12.02
N ASN A 218 15.44 -11.75 -11.82
CA ASN A 218 16.12 -11.38 -10.58
C ASN A 218 15.35 -10.37 -9.71
N GLU A 219 14.03 -10.44 -9.74
CA GLU A 219 13.15 -9.75 -8.80
C GLU A 219 12.98 -10.59 -7.53
N PRO A 220 13.57 -10.23 -6.39
CA PRO A 220 13.48 -11.05 -5.17
C PRO A 220 12.21 -10.79 -4.35
N GLY A 221 11.31 -9.93 -4.81
CA GLY A 221 10.19 -9.49 -4.00
C GLY A 221 10.64 -8.90 -2.67
N GLY A 222 9.87 -9.11 -1.63
CA GLY A 222 10.17 -8.70 -0.25
C GLY A 222 10.88 -9.76 0.57
N MET A 223 11.87 -10.45 0.03
CA MET A 223 12.64 -11.45 0.79
C MET A 223 13.26 -10.86 2.05
N ASN A 224 13.76 -9.62 1.99
CA ASN A 224 14.25 -8.93 3.18
C ASN A 224 13.12 -8.63 4.18
N ASP A 225 11.97 -8.17 3.72
CA ASP A 225 10.80 -7.87 4.56
C ASP A 225 10.35 -9.09 5.36
N VAL A 226 10.08 -10.21 4.69
CA VAL A 226 9.61 -11.44 5.36
C VAL A 226 10.65 -12.01 6.33
N LEU A 227 11.94 -11.93 5.98
CA LEU A 227 13.03 -12.43 6.82
C LEU A 227 13.29 -11.55 8.07
N TYR A 228 13.18 -10.23 7.95
CA TYR A 228 13.21 -9.33 9.10
C TYR A 228 12.01 -9.56 10.03
N ARG A 229 10.82 -9.71 9.49
CA ARG A 229 9.61 -10.04 10.26
C ARG A 229 9.75 -11.42 10.93
N LEU A 230 10.35 -12.40 10.25
CA LEU A 230 10.67 -13.70 10.84
C LEU A 230 11.67 -13.56 12.00
N TYR A 231 12.72 -12.75 11.84
CA TYR A 231 13.68 -12.48 12.92
C TYR A 231 13.01 -11.86 14.15
N ARG A 232 12.04 -10.96 13.97
CA ARG A 232 11.30 -10.36 15.10
C ARG A 232 10.61 -11.39 15.99
N ILE A 233 10.26 -12.54 15.42
CA ILE A 233 9.60 -13.65 16.13
C ILE A 233 10.61 -14.67 16.64
N SER A 234 11.48 -15.16 15.75
CA SER A 234 12.42 -16.23 16.04
C SER A 234 13.58 -15.79 16.94
N LYS A 235 13.99 -14.53 16.86
CA LYS A 235 15.20 -13.96 17.49
C LYS A 235 16.49 -14.68 17.08
N ASP A 236 16.47 -15.47 16.01
CA ASP A 236 17.64 -16.18 15.49
C ASP A 236 18.41 -15.27 14.52
N GLU A 237 19.63 -14.92 14.90
CA GLU A 237 20.53 -14.03 14.15
C GLU A 237 20.79 -14.48 12.70
N LYS A 238 20.61 -15.78 12.40
CA LYS A 238 20.73 -16.26 11.01
C LYS A 238 19.69 -15.60 10.10
N HIS A 239 18.46 -15.37 10.58
CA HIS A 239 17.41 -14.73 9.80
C HIS A 239 17.69 -13.24 9.54
N LEU A 240 18.26 -12.53 10.54
CA LEU A 240 18.71 -11.15 10.38
C LEU A 240 19.81 -11.04 9.31
N LYS A 241 20.83 -11.88 9.40
CA LYS A 241 21.94 -11.92 8.44
C LYS A 241 21.45 -12.28 7.03
N LEU A 242 20.53 -13.23 6.93
CA LEU A 242 19.94 -13.65 5.67
C LEU A 242 19.12 -12.51 5.04
N ALA A 243 18.31 -11.79 5.82
CA ALA A 243 17.56 -10.64 5.35
C ALA A 243 18.48 -9.56 4.75
N GLN A 244 19.61 -9.26 5.42
CA GLN A 244 20.58 -8.25 4.97
C GLN A 244 21.23 -8.59 3.61
N ILE A 245 21.28 -9.86 3.22
CA ILE A 245 21.77 -10.26 1.88
C ILE A 245 20.85 -9.68 0.80
N PHE A 246 19.52 -9.65 1.05
CA PHE A 246 18.52 -9.17 0.11
C PHE A 246 18.32 -7.64 0.13
N ASP A 247 19.00 -6.88 1.00
CA ASP A 247 18.85 -5.41 1.10
C ASP A 247 19.36 -4.64 -0.12
N ARG A 248 20.19 -5.28 -0.97
CA ARG A 248 20.74 -4.64 -2.18
C ARG A 248 21.42 -3.29 -1.89
N LYS A 249 22.66 -3.32 -1.41
CA LYS A 249 23.41 -2.10 -1.04
C LYS A 249 23.46 -1.03 -2.12
N TRP A 250 23.46 -1.42 -3.41
CA TRP A 250 23.45 -0.50 -4.54
C TRP A 250 22.15 0.34 -4.62
N PHE A 251 21.06 -0.13 -4.01
CA PHE A 251 19.79 0.58 -3.91
C PHE A 251 19.66 1.31 -2.56
N LEU A 252 20.00 0.65 -1.45
CA LEU A 252 19.92 1.22 -0.09
C LEU A 252 20.78 2.49 0.08
N MET A 253 22.06 2.45 -0.35
CA MET A 253 22.99 3.54 -0.05
C MET A 253 22.68 4.85 -0.78
N PRO A 254 22.35 4.86 -2.09
CA PRO A 254 21.90 6.10 -2.74
C PRO A 254 20.66 6.70 -2.07
N LEU A 255 19.67 5.88 -1.72
CA LEU A 255 18.47 6.37 -1.01
C LEU A 255 18.83 6.99 0.34
N ALA A 256 19.70 6.34 1.12
CA ALA A 256 20.16 6.89 2.39
C ALA A 256 20.87 8.25 2.24
N ASN A 257 21.54 8.47 1.10
CA ASN A 257 22.20 9.73 0.73
C ASN A 257 21.26 10.74 0.06
N ASN A 258 19.96 10.45 -0.03
CA ASN A 258 18.98 11.28 -0.73
C ASN A 258 19.24 11.45 -2.24
N GLU A 259 19.75 10.39 -2.88
CA GLU A 259 19.97 10.32 -4.32
C GLU A 259 18.79 9.60 -5.00
N ASP A 260 18.10 10.30 -5.91
CA ASP A 260 16.97 9.75 -6.65
C ASP A 260 17.46 8.90 -7.83
N ILE A 261 17.48 7.60 -7.62
CA ILE A 261 17.89 6.59 -8.61
C ILE A 261 16.70 5.79 -9.15
N LEU A 262 15.46 6.23 -8.89
CA LEU A 262 14.25 5.44 -9.18
C LEU A 262 13.97 5.30 -10.68
N SER A 263 14.38 6.29 -11.49
CA SER A 263 14.10 6.34 -12.93
C SER A 263 14.49 5.05 -13.64
N GLY A 264 13.54 4.39 -14.27
CA GLY A 264 13.73 3.14 -15.02
C GLY A 264 13.73 1.86 -14.17
N LEU A 265 13.64 1.96 -12.85
CA LEU A 265 13.51 0.79 -11.98
C LEU A 265 12.06 0.31 -11.93
N HIS A 266 11.88 -1.02 -11.81
CA HIS A 266 10.58 -1.63 -11.60
C HIS A 266 10.01 -1.22 -10.23
N SER A 267 8.86 -0.57 -10.22
CA SER A 267 8.32 0.13 -9.04
C SER A 267 7.97 -0.81 -7.89
N ASN A 268 7.14 -1.80 -8.16
CA ASN A 268 6.67 -2.70 -7.09
C ASN A 268 7.81 -3.45 -6.39
N THR A 269 8.73 -4.03 -7.13
CA THR A 269 9.89 -4.76 -6.58
C THR A 269 10.71 -3.89 -5.62
N HIS A 270 10.88 -2.61 -5.91
CA HIS A 270 11.70 -1.72 -5.09
C HIS A 270 10.94 -1.13 -3.90
N ILE A 271 9.63 -0.88 -4.00
CA ILE A 271 8.81 -0.46 -2.84
C ILE A 271 8.83 -1.56 -1.76
N VAL A 272 8.68 -2.82 -2.16
CA VAL A 272 8.67 -3.95 -1.21
C VAL A 272 10.02 -4.09 -0.49
N LEU A 273 11.14 -3.81 -1.18
CA LEU A 273 12.46 -3.74 -0.52
C LEU A 273 12.53 -2.66 0.54
N VAL A 274 11.95 -1.48 0.26
CA VAL A 274 11.91 -0.37 1.23
C VAL A 274 10.99 -0.70 2.43
N ASN A 275 9.94 -1.47 2.24
CA ASN A 275 9.17 -2.04 3.36
C ASN A 275 10.08 -2.90 4.26
N GLY A 276 10.96 -3.72 3.67
CA GLY A 276 11.98 -4.46 4.42
C GLY A 276 13.00 -3.54 5.12
N PHE A 277 13.40 -2.43 4.50
CA PHE A 277 14.26 -1.44 5.18
C PHE A 277 13.58 -0.84 6.41
N SER A 278 12.27 -0.63 6.36
CA SER A 278 11.52 -0.15 7.54
C SER A 278 11.55 -1.16 8.69
N GLU A 279 11.40 -2.44 8.41
CA GLU A 279 11.52 -3.51 9.41
C GLU A 279 12.95 -3.59 9.98
N CYS A 280 13.96 -3.46 9.12
CA CYS A 280 15.36 -3.43 9.56
C CYS A 280 15.65 -2.25 10.51
N TYR A 281 15.11 -1.06 10.20
CA TYR A 281 15.26 0.09 11.10
C TYR A 281 14.60 -0.17 12.46
N GLU A 282 13.40 -0.72 12.50
CA GLU A 282 12.73 -1.04 13.77
C GLU A 282 13.51 -2.03 14.64
N ILE A 283 14.22 -2.97 14.00
CA ILE A 283 15.05 -3.97 14.67
C ILE A 283 16.37 -3.36 15.17
N THR A 284 17.09 -2.67 14.28
CA THR A 284 18.50 -2.31 14.48
C THR A 284 18.71 -0.86 14.94
N LYS A 285 17.72 -0.01 14.75
CA LYS A 285 17.80 1.45 14.92
C LYS A 285 18.92 2.11 14.11
N ASN A 286 19.42 1.45 13.05
CA ASN A 286 20.47 1.98 12.20
C ASN A 286 19.91 3.13 11.32
N PRO A 287 20.45 4.36 11.47
CA PRO A 287 19.93 5.56 10.78
C PRO A 287 20.03 5.49 9.26
N ILE A 288 20.87 4.64 8.69
CA ILE A 288 20.95 4.44 7.23
C ILE A 288 19.60 3.98 6.69
N TYR A 289 18.94 3.04 7.37
CA TYR A 289 17.63 2.53 6.96
C TYR A 289 16.53 3.58 7.17
N TYR A 290 16.55 4.33 8.27
CA TYR A 290 15.62 5.44 8.48
C TYR A 290 15.70 6.47 7.36
N ASN A 291 16.92 6.91 7.04
CA ASN A 291 17.15 7.88 5.98
C ASN A 291 16.71 7.33 4.61
N ALA A 292 17.05 6.08 4.30
CA ALA A 292 16.65 5.45 3.04
C ALA A 292 15.13 5.41 2.88
N VAL A 293 14.39 5.03 3.93
CA VAL A 293 12.93 4.94 3.93
C VAL A 293 12.28 6.31 3.78
N THR A 294 12.72 7.30 4.56
CA THR A 294 12.15 8.67 4.53
C THR A 294 12.44 9.37 3.21
N HIS A 295 13.69 9.33 2.74
CA HIS A 295 14.06 9.94 1.46
C HIS A 295 13.37 9.25 0.27
N PHE A 296 13.26 7.92 0.30
CA PHE A 296 12.53 7.20 -0.74
C PHE A 296 11.06 7.64 -0.80
N TRP A 297 10.40 7.73 0.36
CA TRP A 297 9.01 8.16 0.40
C TRP A 297 8.84 9.59 -0.14
N ASP A 298 9.74 10.52 0.23
CA ASP A 298 9.72 11.89 -0.28
C ASP A 298 9.93 11.93 -1.81
N MET A 299 10.87 11.14 -2.34
CA MET A 299 11.08 11.02 -3.79
C MET A 299 9.83 10.49 -4.48
N LEU A 300 9.25 9.40 -3.95
CA LEU A 300 8.05 8.79 -4.49
C LEU A 300 6.90 9.79 -4.50
N ALA A 301 6.58 10.35 -3.34
CA ALA A 301 5.41 11.19 -3.12
C ALA A 301 5.45 12.49 -3.95
N TYR A 302 6.61 13.13 -4.02
CA TYR A 302 6.71 14.47 -4.62
C TYR A 302 7.24 14.49 -6.05
N LYS A 303 7.80 13.35 -6.56
CA LYS A 303 8.42 13.34 -7.87
C LYS A 303 7.93 12.22 -8.80
N HIS A 304 7.35 11.15 -8.28
CA HIS A 304 6.98 9.98 -9.07
C HIS A 304 5.52 9.57 -8.97
N ALA A 305 4.75 10.13 -8.03
CA ALA A 305 3.36 9.76 -7.83
C ALA A 305 2.40 10.63 -8.63
N TYR A 306 1.33 9.98 -9.10
CA TYR A 306 0.15 10.64 -9.65
C TYR A 306 -0.76 11.14 -8.52
N VAL A 307 -1.74 11.98 -8.86
CA VAL A 307 -2.66 12.59 -7.87
C VAL A 307 -3.45 11.57 -7.03
N ASN A 308 -3.61 10.33 -7.50
CA ASN A 308 -4.29 9.27 -6.75
C ASN A 308 -3.39 8.59 -5.70
N GLY A 309 -2.11 8.95 -5.61
CA GLY A 309 -1.15 8.36 -4.67
C GLY A 309 -0.44 7.08 -5.17
N SER A 310 -0.66 6.66 -6.40
CA SER A 310 0.11 5.57 -7.03
C SER A 310 1.20 6.11 -7.95
N SER A 311 2.19 5.31 -8.34
CA SER A 311 3.40 5.86 -8.96
C SER A 311 4.02 5.06 -10.12
N SER A 312 3.45 3.96 -10.56
CA SER A 312 4.03 3.17 -11.65
C SER A 312 3.55 3.60 -13.03
N GLY A 313 4.40 3.47 -14.02
CA GLY A 313 4.11 3.79 -15.41
C GLY A 313 5.23 3.33 -16.35
N PRO A 314 5.29 3.85 -17.61
CA PRO A 314 6.29 3.46 -18.55
C PRO A 314 7.70 3.92 -18.15
N ARG A 315 8.70 3.11 -18.50
CA ARG A 315 10.11 3.51 -18.37
C ARG A 315 10.42 4.74 -19.24
N PRO A 316 11.43 5.53 -18.88
CA PRO A 316 11.89 6.65 -19.72
C PRO A 316 12.19 6.21 -21.16
N ASN A 317 11.79 7.04 -22.12
CA ASN A 317 12.02 6.86 -23.57
C ASN A 317 11.30 5.65 -24.21
N VAL A 318 10.32 5.05 -23.52
CA VAL A 318 9.45 4.02 -24.11
C VAL A 318 8.25 4.70 -24.76
N THR A 319 8.10 4.54 -26.08
CA THR A 319 6.99 5.12 -26.86
C THR A 319 5.77 4.21 -26.93
N THR A 320 5.99 2.89 -26.82
CA THR A 320 4.93 1.87 -26.82
C THR A 320 5.12 0.97 -25.61
N PRO A 321 4.47 1.27 -24.47
CA PRO A 321 4.59 0.46 -23.26
C PRO A 321 4.06 -0.97 -23.46
N THR A 322 4.79 -1.91 -22.89
CA THR A 322 4.37 -3.31 -22.74
C THR A 322 4.38 -3.68 -21.26
N SER A 323 3.85 -4.83 -20.89
CA SER A 323 3.94 -5.33 -19.51
C SER A 323 5.37 -5.36 -18.94
N LEU A 324 6.37 -5.54 -19.81
CA LEU A 324 7.80 -5.51 -19.41
C LEU A 324 8.36 -4.09 -19.21
N THR A 325 7.65 -3.05 -19.61
CA THR A 325 8.16 -1.67 -19.62
C THR A 325 7.27 -0.67 -18.94
N SER A 326 6.06 -1.08 -18.49
CA SER A 326 5.05 -0.19 -17.92
C SER A 326 5.02 -0.14 -16.39
N GLU A 327 5.62 -1.09 -15.70
CA GLU A 327 5.60 -1.18 -14.23
C GLU A 327 6.81 -0.49 -13.58
N HIS A 328 7.24 0.66 -14.13
CA HIS A 328 8.48 1.33 -13.74
C HIS A 328 8.22 2.77 -13.30
N TRP A 329 9.25 3.44 -12.80
CA TRP A 329 9.22 4.88 -12.61
C TRP A 329 9.79 5.59 -13.83
N GLY A 330 9.12 6.67 -14.23
CA GLY A 330 9.61 7.63 -15.20
C GLY A 330 10.71 8.53 -14.61
N ARG A 331 11.07 9.59 -15.33
CA ARG A 331 11.99 10.61 -14.81
C ARG A 331 11.33 11.41 -13.68
N PRO A 332 12.09 11.81 -12.65
CA PRO A 332 11.54 12.59 -11.53
C PRO A 332 10.83 13.85 -12.01
N GLY A 333 9.60 14.05 -11.60
CA GLY A 333 8.79 15.22 -11.93
C GLY A 333 8.31 15.30 -13.38
N GLN A 334 8.52 14.26 -14.22
CA GLN A 334 8.07 14.20 -15.61
C GLN A 334 6.99 13.13 -15.78
N LEU A 335 5.74 13.49 -15.45
CA LEU A 335 4.61 12.57 -15.42
C LEU A 335 3.61 12.75 -16.56
N SER A 336 3.52 13.95 -17.17
CA SER A 336 2.51 14.25 -18.18
C SER A 336 2.61 13.38 -19.42
N ASN A 337 3.82 12.94 -19.79
CA ASN A 337 4.08 12.07 -20.93
C ASN A 337 3.95 10.57 -20.61
N THR A 338 3.53 10.21 -19.40
CA THR A 338 3.43 8.82 -18.93
C THR A 338 1.99 8.31 -18.83
N LEU A 339 0.99 9.14 -19.15
CA LEU A 339 -0.43 8.85 -19.02
C LEU A 339 -0.93 7.81 -20.03
N THR A 340 -0.45 6.58 -19.90
CA THR A 340 -0.86 5.42 -20.71
C THR A 340 -2.03 4.67 -20.07
N GLY A 341 -2.48 3.58 -20.71
CA GLY A 341 -3.45 2.65 -20.11
C GLY A 341 -2.88 1.76 -19.01
N GLU A 342 -1.56 1.74 -18.87
CA GLU A 342 -0.83 0.83 -17.98
C GLU A 342 -0.01 1.63 -16.96
N ILE A 343 -0.73 2.35 -16.08
CA ILE A 343 -0.14 3.15 -14.99
C ILE A 343 -0.84 2.86 -13.67
N ALA A 344 -0.27 3.31 -12.58
CA ALA A 344 -0.84 3.18 -11.25
C ALA A 344 -1.19 1.71 -10.90
N GLU A 345 -0.17 0.85 -10.92
CA GLU A 345 -0.29 -0.58 -10.61
C GLU A 345 -0.84 -0.81 -9.20
N THR A 346 -1.73 -1.78 -9.06
CA THR A 346 -2.37 -2.15 -7.79
C THR A 346 -1.37 -2.53 -6.71
N CYS A 347 -0.34 -3.33 -7.05
CA CYS A 347 0.69 -3.74 -6.08
C CYS A 347 1.46 -2.54 -5.53
N VAL A 348 1.75 -1.55 -6.39
CA VAL A 348 2.42 -0.30 -6.00
C VAL A 348 1.57 0.48 -5.01
N SER A 349 0.28 0.63 -5.27
CA SER A 349 -0.65 1.32 -4.37
C SER A 349 -0.69 0.66 -2.99
N HIS A 350 -0.83 -0.66 -2.93
CA HIS A 350 -0.87 -1.43 -1.68
C HIS A 350 0.43 -1.31 -0.89
N ASN A 351 1.59 -1.51 -1.53
CA ASN A 351 2.88 -1.49 -0.85
C ASN A 351 3.30 -0.08 -0.41
N THR A 352 2.94 0.98 -1.19
CA THR A 352 3.15 2.37 -0.78
C THR A 352 2.32 2.72 0.45
N GLN A 353 1.08 2.23 0.52
CA GLN A 353 0.21 2.44 1.69
C GLN A 353 0.78 1.79 2.96
N ARG A 354 1.36 0.58 2.84
CA ARG A 354 2.07 -0.08 3.94
C ARG A 354 3.23 0.79 4.45
N LEU A 355 4.06 1.31 3.53
CA LEU A 355 5.20 2.16 3.87
C LEU A 355 4.76 3.48 4.54
N THR A 356 3.72 4.11 4.00
CA THR A 356 3.19 5.38 4.52
C THR A 356 2.68 5.23 5.95
N SER A 357 2.01 4.11 6.26
CA SER A 357 1.54 3.85 7.62
C SER A 357 2.69 3.67 8.61
N LYS A 358 3.80 3.03 8.17
CA LYS A 358 5.03 2.90 8.98
C LYS A 358 5.65 4.25 9.33
N LEU A 359 5.71 5.14 8.35
CA LEU A 359 6.21 6.50 8.56
C LEU A 359 5.31 7.31 9.50
N PHE A 360 3.99 7.06 9.46
CA PHE A 360 3.08 7.63 10.44
C PHE A 360 3.37 7.10 11.84
N GLU A 361 3.53 5.78 12.02
CA GLU A 361 3.90 5.17 13.30
C GLU A 361 5.17 5.80 13.90
N TRP A 362 6.16 6.12 13.06
CA TRP A 362 7.43 6.70 13.51
C TRP A 362 7.35 8.18 13.90
N THR A 363 6.41 8.93 13.34
CA THR A 363 6.49 10.40 13.39
C THR A 363 5.21 11.10 13.81
N CYS A 364 4.07 10.47 13.71
CA CYS A 364 2.71 11.04 13.86
C CYS A 364 2.48 12.30 13.00
N LYS A 365 3.23 12.46 11.89
CA LYS A 365 3.11 13.65 11.04
C LYS A 365 1.85 13.60 10.18
N PRO A 366 1.06 14.68 10.10
CA PRO A 366 -0.19 14.72 9.35
C PRO A 366 -0.01 14.48 7.85
N GLN A 367 1.15 14.79 7.26
CA GLN A 367 1.42 14.53 5.85
C GLN A 367 1.28 13.05 5.45
N TYR A 368 1.60 12.11 6.36
CA TYR A 368 1.43 10.68 6.08
C TYR A 368 -0.02 10.23 6.22
N ALA A 369 -0.77 10.85 7.13
CA ALA A 369 -2.22 10.61 7.22
C ALA A 369 -2.95 11.18 5.99
N ASP A 370 -2.54 12.35 5.49
CA ASP A 370 -3.09 12.97 4.28
C ASP A 370 -2.87 12.11 3.04
N TRP A 371 -1.63 11.66 2.84
CA TRP A 371 -1.29 10.74 1.76
C TRP A 371 -2.06 9.41 1.86
N TYR A 372 -2.14 8.85 3.07
CA TYR A 372 -2.84 7.59 3.30
C TYR A 372 -4.33 7.72 2.97
N MET A 373 -4.99 8.80 3.41
CA MET A 373 -6.41 9.07 3.11
C MET A 373 -6.61 9.24 1.59
N ASN A 374 -5.75 10.01 0.92
CA ASN A 374 -5.82 10.19 -0.53
C ASN A 374 -5.69 8.84 -1.26
N ALA A 375 -4.67 8.04 -0.95
CA ALA A 375 -4.46 6.73 -1.56
C ALA A 375 -5.59 5.74 -1.22
N PHE A 376 -6.15 5.80 -0.02
CA PHE A 376 -7.28 4.96 0.39
C PHE A 376 -8.48 5.17 -0.53
N TYR A 377 -8.96 6.40 -0.70
CA TYR A 377 -10.13 6.67 -1.53
C TYR A 377 -9.83 6.58 -3.02
N ASN A 378 -8.71 7.15 -3.49
CA ASN A 378 -8.48 7.41 -4.90
C ASN A 378 -7.58 6.37 -5.59
N SER A 379 -6.99 5.47 -4.81
CA SER A 379 -6.27 4.32 -5.33
C SER A 379 -6.90 3.02 -4.86
N ILE A 380 -6.82 2.65 -3.58
CA ILE A 380 -7.27 1.34 -3.10
C ILE A 380 -8.77 1.11 -3.39
N MET A 381 -9.66 2.02 -2.95
CA MET A 381 -11.10 1.84 -3.19
C MET A 381 -11.47 1.91 -4.67
N ALA A 382 -10.65 2.56 -5.50
CA ALA A 382 -10.85 2.63 -6.94
C ALA A 382 -10.43 1.36 -7.71
N LEU A 383 -9.73 0.41 -7.07
CA LEU A 383 -9.25 -0.82 -7.71
C LEU A 383 -10.35 -1.87 -7.92
N GLN A 384 -11.36 -1.89 -7.04
CA GLN A 384 -12.38 -2.94 -7.04
C GLN A 384 -13.66 -2.48 -7.73
N ASN A 385 -14.26 -3.35 -8.53
CA ASN A 385 -15.63 -3.19 -9.00
C ASN A 385 -16.61 -3.36 -7.83
N ALA A 386 -17.49 -2.38 -7.63
CA ALA A 386 -18.42 -2.35 -6.51
C ALA A 386 -19.49 -3.46 -6.54
N LYS A 387 -19.74 -4.03 -7.71
CA LYS A 387 -20.80 -5.04 -7.92
C LYS A 387 -20.23 -6.47 -7.97
N THR A 388 -19.10 -6.64 -8.70
CA THR A 388 -18.55 -7.97 -8.96
C THR A 388 -17.44 -8.37 -8.00
N GLY A 389 -16.82 -7.40 -7.31
CA GLY A 389 -15.64 -7.62 -6.47
C GLY A 389 -14.34 -7.84 -7.24
N GLU A 390 -14.37 -7.81 -8.58
CA GLU A 390 -13.18 -7.96 -9.42
C GLU A 390 -12.24 -6.76 -9.30
N TYR A 391 -10.95 -6.96 -9.57
CA TYR A 391 -9.90 -5.96 -9.40
C TYR A 391 -9.23 -5.59 -10.71
N VAL A 392 -8.72 -4.37 -10.80
CA VAL A 392 -7.88 -3.95 -11.92
C VAL A 392 -6.41 -4.29 -11.65
N TYR A 393 -5.63 -4.47 -12.73
CA TYR A 393 -4.17 -4.52 -12.64
C TYR A 393 -3.58 -3.12 -12.57
N HIS A 394 -3.97 -2.27 -13.52
CA HIS A 394 -3.61 -0.86 -13.63
C HIS A 394 -4.85 0.03 -13.48
N LEU A 395 -4.66 1.22 -12.93
CA LEU A 395 -5.71 2.22 -12.82
C LEU A 395 -5.37 3.40 -13.75
N PRO A 396 -5.86 3.39 -15.01
CA PRO A 396 -5.57 4.47 -15.95
C PRO A 396 -6.06 5.82 -15.45
N LEU A 397 -5.25 6.86 -15.62
CA LEU A 397 -5.57 8.23 -15.20
C LEU A 397 -5.59 9.22 -16.39
N GLY A 398 -5.17 8.79 -17.58
CA GLY A 398 -5.23 9.59 -18.80
C GLY A 398 -6.64 9.70 -19.39
N SER A 399 -6.74 10.20 -20.63
CA SER A 399 -8.00 10.50 -21.29
C SER A 399 -8.05 9.96 -22.73
N PRO A 400 -9.17 9.41 -23.19
CA PRO A 400 -10.17 8.65 -22.43
C PRO A 400 -9.69 7.21 -22.18
N ARG A 401 -10.14 6.57 -21.12
CA ARG A 401 -9.79 5.18 -20.76
C ARG A 401 -10.99 4.43 -20.19
N ARG A 402 -10.83 3.13 -19.98
CA ARG A 402 -11.74 2.26 -19.21
C ARG A 402 -10.93 1.46 -18.20
N LYS A 403 -11.52 1.14 -17.06
CA LYS A 403 -10.98 0.12 -16.17
C LYS A 403 -11.05 -1.23 -16.87
N LYS A 404 -9.98 -2.03 -16.72
CA LYS A 404 -9.93 -3.42 -17.20
C LYS A 404 -9.85 -4.32 -15.98
N PHE A 405 -10.99 -4.87 -15.59
CA PHE A 405 -11.04 -5.80 -14.48
C PHE A 405 -10.42 -7.14 -14.87
N LEU A 406 -9.64 -7.70 -13.97
CA LEU A 406 -9.05 -9.02 -14.09
C LEU A 406 -10.11 -10.08 -13.78
N ASN A 407 -10.09 -11.19 -14.49
CA ASN A 407 -10.92 -12.33 -14.11
C ASN A 407 -10.34 -12.98 -12.84
N SER A 408 -11.12 -12.97 -11.77
CA SER A 408 -10.71 -13.44 -10.45
C SER A 408 -10.47 -14.96 -10.39
N TYR A 409 -10.99 -15.74 -11.37
CA TYR A 409 -10.90 -17.20 -11.40
C TYR A 409 -9.97 -17.76 -12.48
N SER A 410 -9.41 -16.91 -13.34
CA SER A 410 -8.52 -17.34 -14.43
C SER A 410 -7.22 -16.54 -14.55
N ASP A 411 -7.14 -15.31 -14.09
CA ASP A 411 -5.94 -14.48 -14.27
C ASP A 411 -4.85 -14.74 -13.22
N PHE A 412 -5.20 -14.78 -11.96
CA PHE A 412 -4.32 -15.04 -10.81
C PHE A 412 -2.98 -14.28 -10.87
N ARG A 413 -3.01 -12.99 -11.23
CA ARG A 413 -1.82 -12.14 -11.31
C ARG A 413 -1.42 -11.62 -9.93
N CYS A 414 -0.24 -11.04 -9.82
CA CYS A 414 0.24 -10.42 -8.57
C CYS A 414 -0.76 -9.39 -8.02
N CYS A 415 -1.40 -8.61 -8.91
CA CYS A 415 -2.39 -7.60 -8.53
C CYS A 415 -3.70 -8.19 -8.00
N ASN A 416 -4.15 -9.37 -8.47
CA ASN A 416 -5.22 -10.11 -7.80
C ASN A 416 -4.82 -10.41 -6.35
N GLY A 417 -3.57 -10.87 -6.14
CA GLY A 417 -3.03 -11.18 -4.82
C GLY A 417 -2.92 -9.97 -3.89
N SER A 418 -2.33 -8.87 -4.37
CA SER A 418 -2.22 -7.64 -3.56
C SER A 418 -3.58 -7.03 -3.23
N SER A 419 -4.58 -7.16 -4.13
CA SER A 419 -5.94 -6.68 -3.89
C SER A 419 -6.63 -7.46 -2.77
N ILE A 420 -6.58 -8.79 -2.80
CA ILE A 420 -7.22 -9.58 -1.72
C ILE A 420 -6.60 -9.29 -0.35
N GLU A 421 -5.28 -9.02 -0.27
CA GLU A 421 -4.65 -8.56 0.97
C GLU A 421 -5.16 -7.17 1.38
N ALA A 422 -5.18 -6.20 0.46
CA ALA A 422 -5.59 -4.82 0.73
C ALA A 422 -7.04 -4.76 1.23
N PHE A 423 -7.95 -5.47 0.56
CA PHE A 423 -9.37 -5.50 0.93
C PHE A 423 -9.66 -6.38 2.15
N SER A 424 -8.74 -7.23 2.56
CA SER A 424 -8.81 -7.91 3.87
C SER A 424 -8.33 -7.03 5.04
N LEU A 425 -7.78 -5.83 4.76
CA LEU A 425 -7.19 -4.92 5.74
C LEU A 425 -7.79 -3.50 5.71
N LEU A 426 -9.01 -3.31 5.17
CA LEU A 426 -9.64 -1.99 5.07
C LEU A 426 -9.86 -1.32 6.44
N ASN A 427 -9.94 -2.10 7.50
CA ASN A 427 -10.05 -1.61 8.88
C ASN A 427 -8.70 -1.22 9.52
N LYS A 428 -7.58 -1.56 8.88
CA LYS A 428 -6.24 -1.25 9.40
C LYS A 428 -5.90 0.23 9.21
N ASN A 429 -5.11 0.79 10.13
CA ASN A 429 -4.59 2.16 10.06
C ASN A 429 -5.65 3.28 10.08
N ILE A 430 -6.90 2.96 10.47
CA ILE A 430 -7.92 3.98 10.77
C ILE A 430 -7.57 4.69 12.07
N TYR A 431 -7.08 3.93 13.03
CA TYR A 431 -6.68 4.41 14.35
C TYR A 431 -5.25 4.02 14.68
N PHE A 432 -4.57 4.93 15.38
CA PHE A 432 -3.26 4.68 15.99
C PHE A 432 -3.30 5.11 17.47
N HIS A 433 -2.39 4.61 18.27
CA HIS A 433 -2.33 4.94 19.69
C HIS A 433 -0.91 4.93 20.24
N ASP A 434 -0.73 5.66 21.33
CA ASP A 434 0.29 5.43 22.35
C ASP A 434 -0.41 5.25 23.72
N ASP A 435 0.32 5.39 24.81
CA ASP A 435 -0.25 5.24 26.16
C ASP A 435 -1.29 6.31 26.55
N LYS A 436 -1.30 7.47 25.87
CA LYS A 436 -2.12 8.64 26.25
C LYS A 436 -2.95 9.21 25.11
N ASN A 437 -2.64 8.83 23.90
CA ASN A 437 -3.21 9.39 22.69
C ASN A 437 -3.88 8.33 21.84
N VAL A 438 -4.94 8.73 21.15
CA VAL A 438 -5.47 8.04 19.97
C VAL A 438 -5.47 9.03 18.81
N TRP A 439 -4.95 8.62 17.67
CA TRP A 439 -5.08 9.34 16.40
C TRP A 439 -6.17 8.68 15.57
N VAL A 440 -7.07 9.49 15.04
CA VAL A 440 -8.13 9.09 14.11
C VAL A 440 -7.74 9.60 12.73
N ASN A 441 -7.22 8.72 11.88
CA ASN A 441 -6.64 9.08 10.58
C ASN A 441 -7.63 8.95 9.41
N LEU A 442 -8.67 8.14 9.56
CA LEU A 442 -9.73 7.99 8.57
C LEU A 442 -11.11 8.07 9.23
N TYR A 443 -12.04 8.70 8.55
CA TYR A 443 -13.43 8.81 8.97
C TYR A 443 -14.26 7.75 8.24
N ILE A 444 -14.38 6.59 8.86
CA ILE A 444 -15.03 5.39 8.31
C ILE A 444 -15.91 4.78 9.42
N PRO A 445 -17.16 4.37 9.11
CA PRO A 445 -18.02 3.71 10.09
C PRO A 445 -17.36 2.46 10.68
N THR A 446 -17.01 2.54 11.94
CA THR A 446 -16.26 1.49 12.67
C THR A 446 -16.57 1.47 14.14
N VAL A 447 -16.19 0.37 14.79
CA VAL A 447 -16.02 0.30 16.24
C VAL A 447 -14.58 -0.09 16.53
N LEU A 448 -13.87 0.77 17.25
CA LEU A 448 -12.61 0.45 17.93
C LEU A 448 -12.93 -0.06 19.32
N ASP A 449 -12.49 -1.25 19.68
CA ASP A 449 -12.58 -1.83 21.03
C ASP A 449 -11.17 -1.93 21.64
N TRP A 450 -10.78 -0.93 22.42
CA TRP A 450 -9.50 -0.90 23.14
C TRP A 450 -9.66 -1.61 24.50
N LYS A 451 -9.59 -2.92 24.49
CA LYS A 451 -9.87 -3.78 25.66
C LYS A 451 -8.99 -3.47 26.86
N GLU A 452 -7.71 -3.19 26.64
CA GLU A 452 -6.73 -2.91 27.70
C GLU A 452 -7.03 -1.60 28.46
N ARG A 453 -7.80 -0.71 27.85
CA ARG A 453 -8.21 0.56 28.46
C ARG A 453 -9.70 0.62 28.77
N HIS A 454 -10.47 -0.41 28.44
CA HIS A 454 -11.94 -0.42 28.57
C HIS A 454 -12.60 0.78 27.87
N ILE A 455 -12.08 1.16 26.70
CA ILE A 455 -12.57 2.26 25.86
C ILE A 455 -13.08 1.69 24.55
N LYS A 456 -14.26 2.16 24.13
CA LYS A 456 -14.75 1.96 22.76
C LYS A 456 -14.93 3.31 22.08
N ILE A 457 -14.51 3.40 20.83
CA ILE A 457 -14.76 4.55 19.98
C ILE A 457 -15.52 4.04 18.76
N SER A 458 -16.74 4.53 18.56
CA SER A 458 -17.52 4.24 17.36
C SER A 458 -17.51 5.43 16.42
N GLN A 459 -17.42 5.17 15.13
CA GLN A 459 -17.67 6.14 14.06
C GLN A 459 -18.94 5.75 13.33
N GLU A 460 -19.76 6.74 12.98
CA GLU A 460 -21.06 6.59 12.31
C GLU A 460 -21.14 7.51 11.10
N GLY A 461 -22.15 7.29 10.26
CA GLY A 461 -22.50 8.15 9.13
C GLY A 461 -21.70 7.89 7.86
N ASP A 462 -22.08 8.56 6.78
CA ASP A 462 -21.35 8.55 5.50
C ASP A 462 -20.55 9.85 5.35
N PHE A 463 -19.32 9.83 5.84
CA PHE A 463 -18.39 10.97 5.79
C PHE A 463 -18.37 11.67 4.43
N ILE A 464 -18.44 10.90 3.35
CA ILE A 464 -18.33 11.43 1.99
C ILE A 464 -19.58 12.21 1.58
N ARG A 465 -20.78 11.71 1.91
CA ARG A 465 -22.04 12.35 1.55
C ARG A 465 -22.44 13.42 2.55
N GLU A 466 -22.22 13.16 3.82
CA GLU A 466 -22.61 14.05 4.92
C GLU A 466 -21.60 15.20 5.14
N GLN A 467 -20.34 15.02 4.70
CA GLN A 467 -19.22 15.95 4.94
C GLN A 467 -18.97 16.16 6.44
N GLU A 468 -19.30 15.15 7.21
CA GLU A 468 -19.25 15.18 8.66
C GLU A 468 -18.81 13.80 9.17
N ALA A 469 -18.04 13.78 10.24
CA ALA A 469 -17.67 12.57 10.96
C ALA A 469 -18.22 12.66 12.38
N GLU A 470 -18.98 11.65 12.79
CA GLU A 470 -19.48 11.51 14.14
C GLU A 470 -18.74 10.38 14.86
N LEU A 471 -18.23 10.68 16.06
CA LEU A 471 -17.58 9.70 16.91
C LEU A 471 -18.25 9.71 18.28
N ALA A 472 -18.50 8.52 18.82
CA ALA A 472 -18.96 8.36 20.20
C ALA A 472 -17.91 7.62 21.02
N VAL A 473 -17.67 8.10 22.23
CA VAL A 473 -16.76 7.45 23.19
C VAL A 473 -17.61 6.75 24.25
N ALA A 474 -17.33 5.47 24.48
CA ALA A 474 -17.89 4.70 25.58
C ALA A 474 -16.75 4.17 26.46
N SER A 475 -16.90 4.32 27.79
CA SER A 475 -15.91 3.84 28.75
C SER A 475 -16.62 3.44 30.05
N ASP A 476 -16.16 2.37 30.68
CA ASP A 476 -16.70 1.88 31.94
C ASP A 476 -16.43 2.85 33.11
N SER A 477 -15.46 3.72 32.97
CA SER A 477 -15.10 4.77 33.94
C SER A 477 -14.54 5.99 33.21
N ALA A 478 -14.53 7.14 33.85
CA ALA A 478 -13.92 8.34 33.30
C ALA A 478 -12.42 8.09 32.95
N GLN A 479 -12.05 8.30 31.69
CA GLN A 479 -10.70 8.06 31.18
C GLN A 479 -10.12 9.35 30.62
N PHE A 480 -8.93 9.71 31.08
CA PHE A 480 -8.19 10.83 30.52
C PHE A 480 -7.39 10.36 29.30
N LEU A 481 -7.70 10.91 28.14
CA LEU A 481 -7.12 10.55 26.85
C LEU A 481 -7.13 11.73 25.89
N SER A 482 -6.08 11.88 25.08
CA SER A 482 -6.06 12.82 23.97
C SER A 482 -6.57 12.12 22.71
N LEU A 483 -7.64 12.65 22.13
CA LEU A 483 -8.08 12.26 20.78
C LEU A 483 -7.56 13.27 19.78
N ASN A 484 -6.75 12.80 18.83
CA ASN A 484 -6.16 13.58 17.77
C ASN A 484 -6.92 13.32 16.46
N LEU A 485 -7.76 14.25 16.07
CA LEU A 485 -8.65 14.14 14.90
C LEU A 485 -7.91 14.68 13.68
N PHE A 486 -7.71 13.86 12.67
CA PHE A 486 -6.98 14.28 11.47
C PHE A 486 -7.79 15.29 10.64
N ILE A 487 -7.15 16.41 10.29
CA ILE A 487 -7.69 17.44 9.40
C ILE A 487 -6.86 17.42 8.12
N PRO A 488 -7.41 16.94 7.00
CA PRO A 488 -6.67 16.83 5.74
C PRO A 488 -6.21 18.17 5.18
N SER A 489 -5.32 18.15 4.20
CA SER A 489 -4.82 19.34 3.52
C SER A 489 -5.93 20.17 2.85
N TRP A 490 -7.01 19.56 2.43
CA TRP A 490 -8.19 20.21 1.86
C TRP A 490 -9.25 20.60 2.92
N GLY A 491 -9.07 20.21 4.19
CA GLY A 491 -10.04 20.36 5.29
C GLY A 491 -9.96 21.70 6.04
N LYS A 492 -9.45 22.76 5.43
CA LYS A 492 -9.33 24.07 6.05
C LYS A 492 -10.66 24.58 6.60
N GLY A 493 -10.66 24.98 7.86
CA GLY A 493 -11.83 25.56 8.50
C GLY A 493 -12.82 24.52 9.04
N ALA A 494 -12.43 23.24 9.10
CA ALA A 494 -13.24 22.20 9.74
C ALA A 494 -13.56 22.58 11.19
N LYS A 495 -14.84 22.36 11.59
CA LYS A 495 -15.33 22.71 12.92
C LYS A 495 -15.42 21.46 13.78
N VAL A 496 -14.88 21.50 14.98
CA VAL A 496 -14.91 20.38 15.92
C VAL A 496 -15.83 20.70 17.07
N TYR A 497 -16.75 19.81 17.34
CA TYR A 497 -17.74 19.91 18.43
C TYR A 497 -17.58 18.74 19.39
N VAL A 498 -17.85 18.97 20.66
CA VAL A 498 -18.05 17.93 21.68
C VAL A 498 -19.41 18.19 22.35
N ASN A 499 -20.29 17.19 22.35
CA ASN A 499 -21.64 17.31 22.91
C ASN A 499 -22.40 18.56 22.39
N ASN A 500 -22.29 18.81 21.09
CA ASN A 500 -22.83 19.97 20.37
C ASN A 500 -22.21 21.33 20.74
N HIS A 501 -21.17 21.39 21.55
CA HIS A 501 -20.46 22.60 21.88
C HIS A 501 -19.20 22.73 21.00
N LEU A 502 -19.09 23.85 20.27
CA LEU A 502 -17.92 24.12 19.43
C LEU A 502 -16.65 24.21 20.28
N GLN A 503 -15.67 23.38 19.95
CA GLN A 503 -14.35 23.37 20.59
C GLN A 503 -13.34 24.25 19.85
N GLY A 504 -13.53 24.39 18.53
CA GLY A 504 -12.67 25.22 17.69
C GLY A 504 -12.84 24.99 16.21
N VAL A 505 -12.08 25.78 15.44
CA VAL A 505 -11.94 25.67 13.99
C VAL A 505 -10.52 25.18 13.70
N ALA A 506 -10.39 24.14 12.94
CA ALA A 506 -9.14 23.46 12.69
C ALA A 506 -8.35 24.04 11.51
N SER A 507 -7.03 23.93 11.58
CA SER A 507 -6.12 24.20 10.46
C SER A 507 -6.01 22.99 9.56
N GLU A 508 -5.76 23.22 8.27
CA GLU A 508 -5.47 22.17 7.30
C GLU A 508 -4.17 21.42 7.62
N ASN A 509 -4.06 20.18 7.13
CA ASN A 509 -2.92 19.28 7.27
C ASN A 509 -2.38 19.25 8.72
N SER A 510 -3.28 18.94 9.66
CA SER A 510 -2.98 18.97 11.10
C SER A 510 -3.80 17.94 11.86
N PHE A 511 -3.55 17.83 13.16
CA PHE A 511 -4.42 17.15 14.11
C PHE A 511 -5.09 18.17 15.03
N PHE A 512 -6.41 18.07 15.15
CA PHE A 512 -7.16 18.79 16.18
C PHE A 512 -7.20 17.92 17.44
N THR A 513 -6.51 18.33 18.49
CA THR A 513 -6.37 17.55 19.72
C THR A 513 -7.43 17.92 20.73
N LEU A 514 -8.21 16.94 21.17
CA LEU A 514 -9.15 17.01 22.28
C LEU A 514 -8.53 16.31 23.49
N ASN A 515 -7.96 17.08 24.41
CA ASN A 515 -7.30 16.57 25.61
C ASN A 515 -8.21 16.74 26.83
N ARG A 516 -8.91 15.66 27.22
CA ARG A 516 -9.90 15.71 28.29
C ARG A 516 -10.19 14.35 28.92
N GLU A 517 -10.92 14.37 30.02
CA GLU A 517 -11.59 13.20 30.56
C GLU A 517 -12.82 12.86 29.71
N TRP A 518 -12.88 11.62 29.23
CA TRP A 518 -13.98 11.09 28.43
C TRP A 518 -14.94 10.30 29.32
N ARG A 519 -16.23 10.49 29.07
CA ARG A 519 -17.32 9.82 29.79
C ARG A 519 -18.20 9.06 28.83
N GLU A 520 -18.95 8.11 29.33
CA GLU A 520 -19.95 7.39 28.54
C GLU A 520 -20.85 8.37 27.78
N ARG A 521 -21.03 8.14 26.49
CA ARG A 521 -21.85 8.94 25.55
C ARG A 521 -21.32 10.32 25.19
N ASP A 522 -20.06 10.64 25.50
CA ASP A 522 -19.46 11.82 24.86
C ASP A 522 -19.46 11.64 23.33
N CYS A 523 -20.03 12.62 22.64
CA CYS A 523 -20.12 12.64 21.18
C CYS A 523 -19.22 13.73 20.63
N ILE A 524 -18.44 13.37 19.61
CA ILE A 524 -17.57 14.29 18.88
C ILE A 524 -18.12 14.39 17.45
N ARG A 525 -18.15 15.59 16.92
CA ARG A 525 -18.54 15.85 15.54
C ARG A 525 -17.50 16.72 14.88
N VAL A 526 -17.01 16.28 13.72
CA VAL A 526 -16.08 17.03 12.90
C VAL A 526 -16.78 17.37 11.60
N GLN A 527 -17.09 18.64 11.42
CA GLN A 527 -17.81 19.15 10.25
C GLN A 527 -16.84 19.77 9.26
N PHE A 528 -16.85 19.28 8.04
CA PHE A 528 -16.04 19.75 6.94
C PHE A 528 -16.85 20.57 5.95
N ASP A 529 -16.16 21.37 5.13
CA ASP A 529 -16.75 22.10 4.00
C ASP A 529 -16.01 21.65 2.73
N PHE A 530 -16.53 20.60 2.08
CA PHE A 530 -15.92 20.05 0.86
C PHE A 530 -15.99 21.05 -0.27
N LYS A 531 -14.84 21.35 -0.85
CA LYS A 531 -14.70 22.26 -2.00
C LYS A 531 -14.06 21.54 -3.16
N PHE A 532 -14.36 22.04 -4.35
CA PHE A 532 -13.60 21.65 -5.54
C PHE A 532 -12.20 22.23 -5.48
N ARG A 533 -11.24 21.47 -5.95
CA ARG A 533 -9.86 21.92 -6.17
C ARG A 533 -9.32 21.32 -7.47
N VAL A 534 -8.38 22.04 -8.09
CA VAL A 534 -7.70 21.64 -9.32
C VAL A 534 -6.22 21.44 -9.02
N GLU A 535 -5.70 20.25 -9.31
CA GLU A 535 -4.29 19.91 -9.17
C GLU A 535 -3.66 19.68 -10.54
N SER A 536 -2.51 20.32 -10.77
CA SER A 536 -1.77 20.20 -12.03
C SER A 536 -0.71 19.11 -11.97
N MET A 537 -0.38 18.57 -13.14
CA MET A 537 0.86 17.80 -13.30
C MET A 537 2.09 18.65 -12.94
N PRO A 538 3.13 18.05 -12.36
CA PRO A 538 4.33 18.80 -11.98
C PRO A 538 5.05 19.43 -13.17
N ASP A 539 5.05 18.77 -14.32
CA ASP A 539 5.73 19.17 -15.57
C ASP A 539 4.79 19.78 -16.64
N ASP A 540 3.48 19.76 -16.44
CA ASP A 540 2.50 20.42 -17.32
C ASP A 540 1.37 21.05 -16.50
N LYS A 541 1.42 22.38 -16.36
CA LYS A 541 0.43 23.12 -15.55
C LYS A 541 -0.96 23.15 -16.15
N ASN A 542 -1.08 22.83 -17.44
CA ASN A 542 -2.35 22.77 -18.16
C ASN A 542 -2.99 21.37 -18.14
N THR A 543 -2.24 20.33 -17.78
CA THR A 543 -2.80 18.99 -17.53
C THR A 543 -3.18 18.90 -16.07
N VAL A 544 -4.48 18.76 -15.81
CA VAL A 544 -5.08 18.91 -14.49
C VAL A 544 -5.99 17.75 -14.12
N ALA A 545 -6.12 17.51 -12.82
CA ALA A 545 -7.14 16.64 -12.23
C ALA A 545 -8.00 17.45 -11.25
N ILE A 546 -9.25 17.03 -11.09
CA ILE A 546 -10.24 17.72 -10.26
C ILE A 546 -10.58 16.86 -9.05
N PHE A 547 -10.65 17.48 -7.90
CA PHE A 547 -11.10 16.85 -6.65
C PHE A 547 -12.33 17.56 -6.07
N TYR A 548 -13.08 16.82 -5.27
CA TYR A 548 -14.11 17.34 -4.36
C TYR A 548 -13.89 16.76 -2.96
N GLY A 549 -13.47 17.58 -2.00
CA GLY A 549 -13.02 17.07 -0.71
C GLY A 549 -11.93 15.98 -0.89
N PRO A 550 -12.10 14.77 -0.34
CA PRO A 550 -11.13 13.67 -0.50
C PRO A 550 -11.17 12.99 -1.87
N LEU A 551 -12.21 13.22 -2.68
CA LEU A 551 -12.52 12.43 -3.87
C LEU A 551 -11.87 12.97 -5.13
N LEU A 552 -11.08 12.15 -5.80
CA LEU A 552 -10.60 12.39 -7.16
C LEU A 552 -11.74 12.12 -8.15
N LEU A 553 -12.06 13.12 -8.98
CA LEU A 553 -13.16 13.04 -9.93
C LEU A 553 -12.69 12.58 -11.31
N ALA A 554 -13.52 11.78 -11.95
CA ALA A 554 -13.34 11.31 -13.31
C ALA A 554 -14.48 11.82 -14.19
N PHE A 555 -14.16 12.43 -15.31
CA PHE A 555 -15.12 12.82 -16.33
C PHE A 555 -15.67 11.58 -17.04
N GLN A 556 -16.97 11.49 -17.17
CA GLN A 556 -17.62 10.41 -17.90
C GLN A 556 -17.67 10.76 -19.41
N SER A 557 -16.72 10.27 -20.18
CA SER A 557 -16.64 10.53 -21.64
C SER A 557 -15.85 9.45 -22.37
N ALA A 558 -16.32 9.07 -23.56
CA ALA A 558 -15.56 8.28 -24.52
C ALA A 558 -14.68 9.15 -25.44
N GLU A 559 -14.90 10.46 -25.43
CA GLU A 559 -14.14 11.44 -26.22
C GLU A 559 -13.08 12.11 -25.36
N GLU A 560 -12.00 12.55 -26.01
CA GLU A 560 -10.99 13.39 -25.38
C GLU A 560 -11.60 14.71 -24.89
N ILE A 561 -11.25 15.12 -23.67
CA ILE A 561 -11.80 16.31 -23.05
C ILE A 561 -10.77 17.43 -23.11
N SER A 562 -11.19 18.53 -23.69
CA SER A 562 -10.49 19.81 -23.67
C SER A 562 -11.33 20.82 -22.90
N LEU A 563 -10.78 21.39 -21.86
CA LEU A 563 -11.35 22.49 -21.11
C LEU A 563 -10.77 23.82 -21.58
N TYR A 564 -11.49 24.91 -21.44
CA TYR A 564 -11.09 26.24 -21.87
C TYR A 564 -11.19 27.24 -20.73
N GLY A 565 -10.23 28.17 -20.62
CA GLY A 565 -10.17 29.21 -19.61
C GLY A 565 -9.02 29.01 -18.62
N GLU A 566 -9.14 29.63 -17.46
CA GLU A 566 -8.19 29.49 -16.35
C GLU A 566 -8.78 28.53 -15.29
N LYS A 567 -7.94 28.09 -14.33
CA LYS A 567 -8.38 27.16 -13.28
C LYS A 567 -9.54 27.70 -12.45
N ASP A 568 -9.55 29.01 -12.17
CA ASP A 568 -10.60 29.65 -11.39
C ASP A 568 -11.94 29.67 -12.15
N ASP A 569 -11.89 29.78 -13.50
CA ASP A 569 -13.07 29.66 -14.35
C ASP A 569 -13.63 28.23 -14.29
N ILE A 570 -12.76 27.22 -14.32
CA ILE A 570 -13.17 25.81 -14.17
C ILE A 570 -13.84 25.59 -12.81
N LEU A 571 -13.20 26.06 -11.73
CA LEU A 571 -13.72 25.91 -10.37
C LEU A 571 -15.07 26.58 -10.17
N SER A 572 -15.26 27.78 -10.75
CA SER A 572 -16.51 28.55 -10.60
C SER A 572 -17.71 27.93 -11.35
N ASN A 573 -17.42 27.08 -12.35
CA ASN A 573 -18.43 26.40 -13.17
C ASN A 573 -18.67 24.94 -12.78
N LEU A 574 -18.05 24.48 -11.67
CA LEU A 574 -18.29 23.16 -11.09
C LEU A 574 -19.43 23.21 -10.07
N GLU A 575 -20.33 22.28 -10.17
CA GLU A 575 -21.51 22.17 -9.29
C GLU A 575 -21.67 20.73 -8.78
N VAL A 576 -22.24 20.61 -7.58
CA VAL A 576 -22.75 19.33 -7.08
C VAL A 576 -24.12 19.11 -7.73
N GLY A 577 -24.18 18.21 -8.70
CA GLY A 577 -25.41 17.89 -9.43
C GLY A 577 -26.38 17.05 -8.59
N ASP A 578 -25.86 15.97 -8.01
CA ASP A 578 -26.59 15.14 -7.06
C ASP A 578 -25.63 14.58 -6.01
N ARG A 579 -25.88 14.91 -4.75
CA ARG A 579 -25.03 14.50 -3.63
C ARG A 579 -25.18 13.02 -3.30
N GLU A 580 -26.37 12.46 -3.45
CA GLU A 580 -26.63 11.06 -3.09
C GLU A 580 -25.88 10.11 -4.03
N SER A 581 -25.95 10.35 -5.33
CA SER A 581 -25.21 9.58 -6.33
C SER A 581 -23.77 10.06 -6.56
N LEU A 582 -23.31 11.10 -5.87
CA LEU A 582 -22.01 11.76 -6.05
C LEU A 582 -21.78 12.15 -7.53
N LEU A 583 -22.79 12.73 -8.15
CA LEU A 583 -22.72 13.24 -9.52
C LEU A 583 -22.39 14.73 -9.50
N PHE A 584 -21.38 15.10 -10.24
CA PHE A 584 -20.91 16.48 -10.37
C PHE A 584 -21.04 16.93 -11.82
N VAL A 585 -21.18 18.23 -12.00
CA VAL A 585 -21.38 18.85 -13.31
C VAL A 585 -20.39 19.98 -13.50
N LEU A 586 -19.79 20.03 -14.69
CA LEU A 586 -18.98 21.16 -15.15
C LEU A 586 -19.58 21.71 -16.44
N ASN A 587 -19.87 23.01 -16.46
CA ASN A 587 -20.25 23.73 -17.68
C ASN A 587 -18.99 24.46 -18.20
N ASN A 588 -18.49 24.09 -19.39
CA ASN A 588 -17.29 24.72 -19.95
C ASN A 588 -17.33 24.70 -21.48
N GLY A 589 -16.99 25.82 -22.11
CA GLY A 589 -16.95 25.94 -23.57
C GLY A 589 -18.30 25.65 -24.26
N GLY A 590 -19.43 25.95 -23.61
CA GLY A 590 -20.78 25.64 -24.12
C GLY A 590 -21.16 24.16 -24.04
N LYS A 591 -20.32 23.33 -23.46
CA LYS A 591 -20.56 21.89 -23.20
C LYS A 591 -20.81 21.64 -21.72
N LYS A 592 -21.62 20.61 -21.44
CA LYS A 592 -21.89 20.11 -20.10
C LYS A 592 -21.19 18.77 -19.93
N TYR A 593 -20.34 18.67 -18.92
CA TYR A 593 -19.62 17.46 -18.55
C TYR A 593 -20.14 16.90 -17.24
N TYR A 594 -20.19 15.59 -17.16
CA TYR A 594 -20.56 14.87 -15.93
C TYR A 594 -19.32 14.20 -15.33
N LEU A 595 -19.18 14.33 -14.02
CA LEU A 595 -18.06 13.72 -13.28
C LEU A 595 -18.58 12.86 -12.14
N LYS A 596 -17.86 11.79 -11.84
CA LYS A 596 -18.07 10.95 -10.66
C LYS A 596 -16.73 10.70 -9.95
N PRO A 597 -16.75 10.32 -8.66
CA PRO A 597 -15.52 9.82 -8.02
C PRO A 597 -14.91 8.66 -8.79
N LEU A 598 -13.60 8.64 -8.94
CA LEU A 598 -12.87 7.55 -9.63
C LEU A 598 -13.18 6.17 -9.02
N LEU A 599 -13.41 6.12 -7.70
CA LEU A 599 -13.81 4.90 -6.98
C LEU A 599 -15.20 4.35 -7.37
N SER A 600 -16.05 5.20 -7.98
CA SER A 600 -17.39 4.83 -8.44
C SER A 600 -17.46 4.51 -9.94
N ILE A 601 -16.37 4.70 -10.68
CA ILE A 601 -16.25 4.30 -12.08
C ILE A 601 -16.12 2.77 -12.16
N GLU A 602 -16.96 2.17 -13.00
CA GLU A 602 -16.95 0.73 -13.27
C GLU A 602 -16.32 0.44 -14.64
N ASP A 603 -17.15 0.16 -15.64
CA ASP A 603 -16.73 -0.18 -17.01
C ASP A 603 -16.94 0.94 -18.03
N GLU A 604 -17.54 2.06 -17.62
CA GLU A 604 -17.74 3.23 -18.48
C GLU A 604 -16.41 3.92 -18.85
N PRO A 605 -16.35 4.58 -20.03
CA PRO A 605 -15.17 5.35 -20.39
C PRO A 605 -15.06 6.61 -19.52
N TYR A 606 -13.82 6.94 -19.13
CA TYR A 606 -13.56 8.08 -18.27
C TYR A 606 -12.22 8.75 -18.56
N SER A 607 -12.07 9.96 -18.05
CA SER A 607 -10.83 10.74 -18.03
C SER A 607 -10.62 11.34 -16.65
N VAL A 608 -9.40 11.20 -16.10
CA VAL A 608 -9.02 11.86 -14.84
C VAL A 608 -8.22 13.12 -15.13
N TYR A 609 -7.04 12.98 -15.74
CA TYR A 609 -6.29 14.13 -16.20
C TYR A 609 -6.85 14.62 -17.52
N VAL A 610 -7.17 15.91 -17.56
CA VAL A 610 -7.69 16.62 -18.74
C VAL A 610 -6.86 17.87 -19.00
N ARG A 611 -6.89 18.38 -20.24
CA ARG A 611 -6.14 19.57 -20.62
C ARG A 611 -6.99 20.82 -20.55
N ILE A 612 -6.45 21.90 -19.98
CA ILE A 612 -7.00 23.25 -20.06
C ILE A 612 -6.28 23.98 -21.19
N ASN A 613 -7.03 24.47 -22.16
CA ASN A 613 -6.57 25.27 -23.27
C ASN A 613 -6.90 26.76 -23.05
N LYS A 614 -6.09 27.64 -23.62
CA LYS A 614 -6.42 29.07 -23.58
C LYS A 614 -7.61 29.38 -24.50
N LEU A 615 -8.41 30.37 -24.14
CA LEU A 615 -9.57 30.78 -24.95
C LEU A 615 -9.23 31.19 -26.37
N TYR A 616 -7.96 31.55 -26.64
CA TYR A 616 -7.47 31.94 -27.97
C TYR A 616 -7.09 30.76 -28.88
N ASP A 617 -7.07 29.53 -28.36
CA ASP A 617 -6.75 28.33 -29.14
C ASP A 617 -8.01 27.66 -29.73
N ALA A 618 -9.16 28.33 -29.67
CA ALA A 618 -10.47 27.80 -30.06
C ALA A 618 -10.99 28.28 -31.44
N GLU A 619 -10.13 28.92 -32.29
CA GLU A 619 -10.46 29.33 -33.68
C GLU A 619 -10.03 28.27 -34.71
#